data_fa90212674e3320952433891a7d4ee9c
#
_entry.id   fa90212674e3320952433891a7d4ee9c
#
_cell.length_a   1.000
_cell.length_b   1.000
_cell.length_c   1.000
_cell.angle_alpha   90.00
_cell.angle_beta   90.00
_cell.angle_gamma   90.00
#
_symmetry.space_group_name_H-M   'P 1'
#
loop_
_entity.id
_entity.type
_entity.pdbx_description
1 polymer ?
#
loop_
_entity_poly.entity_id
_entity_poly.type
_entity_poly.pdbx_seq_one_letter_code
_entity_poly.pdbx_strand_id
1 'polypeptide(L)'
;FLMIRRPPRSTPKPSSAASDVYKRQHKMYGPTGLGILYGKKKWLEELPPYQGGGGMIKEVKKDRITYGDLPNKYEAGTMATAQVIAFDQSIKFLENIGIENIIKHEKELIEYGQEVLRKNNSVKIIGNPKNKGGVLSFTIEGVHPHDIATILDEDGVAIRAGHHCCQILHDKLEIPASARASVGVYNTKEDFDQLNESINKCKKIFDLKWI
;
A
#
# COMPACT_ATOMS: atom_id res chain seq x y z
N PHE A 1 -11.68 -19.60 0.27
CA PHE A 1 -10.41 -19.27 -0.42
C PHE A 1 -10.73 -18.75 -1.81
N LEU A 2 -10.76 -17.43 -1.98
CA LEU A 2 -10.89 -16.84 -3.31
C LEU A 2 -9.50 -16.84 -3.95
N MET A 3 -9.26 -17.70 -4.92
CA MET A 3 -8.09 -17.62 -5.77
C MET A 3 -8.33 -16.51 -6.81
N ILE A 4 -7.88 -15.30 -6.51
CA ILE A 4 -7.85 -14.22 -7.50
C ILE A 4 -6.68 -14.49 -8.43
N ARG A 5 -6.96 -14.61 -9.74
CA ARG A 5 -5.91 -14.65 -10.76
C ARG A 5 -5.07 -13.36 -10.64
N ARG A 6 -3.77 -13.55 -10.61
CA ARG A 6 -2.75 -12.51 -10.55
C ARG A 6 -3.01 -11.43 -11.61
N PRO A 7 -3.13 -10.15 -11.26
CA PRO A 7 -3.03 -9.09 -12.27
C PRO A 7 -1.63 -9.11 -12.90
N PRO A 8 -1.49 -8.72 -14.18
CA PRO A 8 -0.20 -8.68 -14.85
C PRO A 8 0.73 -7.73 -14.10
N ARG A 9 1.87 -8.25 -13.65
CA ARG A 9 2.88 -7.48 -12.92
C ARG A 9 3.99 -7.02 -13.84
N SER A 10 4.31 -5.75 -13.75
CA SER A 10 5.69 -5.27 -13.93
C SER A 10 6.48 -5.57 -12.64
N THR A 11 6.90 -6.79 -12.40
CA THR A 11 7.73 -7.13 -11.25
C THR A 11 9.03 -7.77 -11.69
N PRO A 12 10.16 -7.48 -10.97
CA PRO A 12 11.38 -8.22 -11.14
C PRO A 12 11.11 -9.73 -10.95
N LYS A 13 11.90 -10.55 -11.61
CA LYS A 13 11.78 -12.02 -11.63
C LYS A 13 11.28 -12.56 -10.30
N PRO A 14 10.18 -13.34 -10.27
CA PRO A 14 9.72 -13.94 -9.03
C PRO A 14 10.85 -14.82 -8.48
N SER A 15 11.17 -14.63 -7.21
CA SER A 15 12.04 -15.56 -6.51
C SER A 15 11.39 -16.95 -6.61
N SER A 16 12.19 -18.00 -6.70
CA SER A 16 11.72 -19.39 -6.72
C SER A 16 10.94 -19.79 -5.45
N ALA A 17 11.02 -18.98 -4.39
CA ALA A 17 10.18 -19.07 -3.19
C ALA A 17 8.82 -18.43 -3.49
N ALA A 18 7.87 -19.24 -3.80
CA ALA A 18 6.63 -18.88 -4.44
C ALA A 18 5.45 -18.80 -3.49
N SER A 19 5.52 -18.00 -2.45
CA SER A 19 4.36 -17.56 -1.70
C SER A 19 4.38 -16.05 -1.54
N ASP A 20 3.30 -15.40 -1.95
CA ASP A 20 3.09 -13.99 -1.71
C ASP A 20 2.06 -13.85 -0.58
N VAL A 21 2.46 -13.24 0.53
CA VAL A 21 1.55 -12.88 1.61
C VAL A 21 1.01 -11.49 1.37
N TYR A 22 -0.26 -11.38 1.02
CA TYR A 22 -0.94 -10.09 0.86
C TYR A 22 -1.66 -9.71 2.16
N LYS A 23 -1.01 -8.89 2.97
CA LYS A 23 -1.61 -8.30 4.20
C LYS A 23 -2.23 -6.94 3.97
N ARG A 24 -2.79 -6.64 2.78
CA ARG A 24 -3.14 -5.25 2.47
C ARG A 24 -4.49 -5.11 1.77
N GLN A 25 -5.49 -5.84 2.26
CA GLN A 25 -6.87 -5.72 1.80
C GLN A 25 -7.38 -4.28 1.81
N HIS A 26 -6.96 -3.44 2.76
CA HIS A 26 -7.29 -2.02 2.82
C HIS A 26 -6.78 -1.21 1.61
N LYS A 27 -5.79 -1.71 0.87
CA LYS A 27 -5.34 -1.09 -0.39
C LYS A 27 -6.19 -1.50 -1.59
N MET A 28 -7.14 -2.40 -1.37
CA MET A 28 -8.16 -2.84 -2.32
C MET A 28 -9.56 -2.46 -1.82
N TYR A 29 -9.66 -1.42 -1.01
CA TYR A 29 -10.92 -0.92 -0.41
C TYR A 29 -11.65 -1.96 0.44
N GLY A 30 -10.96 -3.01 0.87
CA GLY A 30 -11.52 -4.08 1.69
C GLY A 30 -11.54 -3.75 3.19
N PRO A 31 -12.33 -4.49 3.97
CA PRO A 31 -12.46 -4.29 5.41
C PRO A 31 -11.16 -4.65 6.14
N THR A 32 -10.98 -4.06 7.32
CA THR A 32 -9.86 -4.40 8.21
C THR A 32 -10.00 -5.80 8.79
N GLY A 33 -8.88 -6.42 9.19
CA GLY A 33 -8.86 -7.73 9.86
C GLY A 33 -8.82 -8.94 8.93
N LEU A 34 -8.70 -8.74 7.62
CA LEU A 34 -8.54 -9.80 6.63
C LEU A 34 -7.12 -9.79 6.05
N GLY A 35 -6.56 -10.97 5.84
CA GLY A 35 -5.32 -11.18 5.12
C GLY A 35 -5.47 -12.31 4.11
N ILE A 36 -4.76 -12.24 2.99
CA ILE A 36 -4.78 -13.26 1.95
C ILE A 36 -3.38 -13.83 1.78
N LEU A 37 -3.28 -15.15 1.91
CA LEU A 37 -2.08 -15.91 1.59
C LEU A 37 -2.27 -16.58 0.23
N TYR A 38 -1.45 -16.22 -0.73
CA TYR A 38 -1.31 -16.96 -1.98
C TYR A 38 -0.03 -17.80 -1.96
N GLY A 39 -0.12 -19.06 -2.32
CA GLY A 39 1.04 -19.93 -2.44
C GLY A 39 0.86 -20.98 -3.54
N LYS A 40 1.98 -21.47 -4.09
CA LYS A 40 1.93 -22.66 -4.94
C LYS A 40 1.58 -23.88 -4.09
N LYS A 41 0.65 -24.70 -4.57
CA LYS A 41 0.14 -25.88 -3.86
C LYS A 41 1.26 -26.73 -3.26
N LYS A 42 2.30 -27.05 -4.04
CA LYS A 42 3.46 -27.82 -3.58
C LYS A 42 4.04 -27.27 -2.26
N TRP A 43 4.29 -25.98 -2.19
CA TRP A 43 4.89 -25.36 -0.98
C TRP A 43 3.90 -25.30 0.18
N LEU A 44 2.63 -25.07 -0.10
CA LEU A 44 1.61 -25.06 0.94
C LEU A 44 1.39 -26.46 1.53
N GLU A 45 1.59 -27.52 0.76
CA GLU A 45 1.54 -28.90 1.24
C GLU A 45 2.76 -29.26 2.12
N GLU A 46 3.95 -28.80 1.73
CA GLU A 46 5.22 -29.12 2.41
C GLU A 46 5.43 -28.28 3.69
N LEU A 47 5.12 -26.97 3.64
CA LEU A 47 5.39 -26.07 4.76
C LEU A 47 4.45 -26.32 5.95
N PRO A 48 4.93 -26.18 7.19
CA PRO A 48 4.06 -26.24 8.36
C PRO A 48 3.12 -25.03 8.41
N PRO A 49 1.96 -25.14 9.07
CA PRO A 49 1.10 -23.99 9.32
C PRO A 49 1.79 -22.98 10.24
N TYR A 50 1.48 -21.70 10.09
CA TYR A 50 2.03 -20.62 10.92
C TYR A 50 1.39 -20.58 12.31
N GLN A 51 0.10 -20.88 12.40
CA GLN A 51 -0.68 -20.89 13.65
C GLN A 51 -1.39 -22.21 13.82
N GLY A 52 -1.66 -22.59 15.07
CA GLY A 52 -2.52 -23.71 15.42
C GLY A 52 -3.86 -23.23 15.99
N GLY A 53 -4.93 -23.98 15.75
CA GLY A 53 -6.26 -23.67 16.26
C GLY A 53 -7.33 -24.64 15.79
N GLY A 54 -8.58 -24.36 16.13
CA GLY A 54 -9.72 -25.17 15.68
C GLY A 54 -9.90 -25.12 14.16
N GLY A 55 -10.52 -26.14 13.60
CA GLY A 55 -10.86 -26.22 12.18
C GLY A 55 -9.74 -26.62 11.23
N MET A 56 -8.47 -26.49 11.63
CA MET A 56 -7.29 -26.75 10.79
C MET A 56 -6.57 -28.06 11.13
N ILE A 57 -7.00 -28.75 12.16
CA ILE A 57 -6.37 -29.96 12.69
C ILE A 57 -7.17 -31.17 12.19
N LYS A 58 -6.48 -32.26 11.80
CA LYS A 58 -7.05 -33.54 11.48
C LYS A 58 -6.99 -34.51 12.68
N GLU A 59 -5.83 -34.59 13.35
CA GLU A 59 -5.61 -35.41 14.53
C GLU A 59 -4.58 -34.79 15.46
N VAL A 60 -4.80 -34.90 16.78
CA VAL A 60 -3.83 -34.51 17.81
C VAL A 60 -3.53 -35.72 18.68
N LYS A 61 -2.26 -36.10 18.73
CA LYS A 61 -1.71 -37.13 19.64
C LYS A 61 -0.65 -36.51 20.53
N LYS A 62 -0.20 -37.22 21.57
CA LYS A 62 0.84 -36.72 22.49
C LYS A 62 2.16 -36.40 21.79
N ASP A 63 2.49 -37.16 20.76
CA ASP A 63 3.76 -37.14 20.03
C ASP A 63 3.67 -36.48 18.64
N ARG A 64 2.46 -36.29 18.12
CA ARG A 64 2.28 -35.72 16.79
C ARG A 64 0.97 -34.97 16.60
N ILE A 65 0.98 -34.03 15.68
CA ILE A 65 -0.21 -33.32 15.17
C ILE A 65 -0.27 -33.53 13.65
N THR A 66 -1.44 -33.90 13.14
CA THR A 66 -1.70 -33.87 11.69
C THR A 66 -2.71 -32.78 11.38
N TYR A 67 -2.45 -32.07 10.30
CA TYR A 67 -3.26 -30.94 9.88
C TYR A 67 -4.26 -31.31 8.80
N GLY A 68 -5.28 -30.54 8.66
CA GLY A 68 -6.28 -30.66 7.60
C GLY A 68 -5.68 -30.39 6.21
N ASP A 69 -6.48 -30.67 5.20
CA ASP A 69 -6.11 -30.39 3.82
C ASP A 69 -6.12 -28.89 3.52
N LEU A 70 -5.50 -28.48 2.41
CA LEU A 70 -5.60 -27.10 1.93
C LEU A 70 -7.04 -26.79 1.49
N PRO A 71 -7.55 -25.58 1.79
CA PRO A 71 -6.89 -24.43 2.43
C PRO A 71 -6.88 -24.46 3.96
N ASN A 72 -7.67 -25.34 4.60
CA ASN A 72 -7.95 -25.31 6.04
C ASN A 72 -6.69 -25.41 6.90
N LYS A 73 -5.64 -26.07 6.41
CA LYS A 73 -4.33 -26.17 7.08
C LYS A 73 -3.77 -24.79 7.52
N TYR A 74 -4.12 -23.71 6.82
CA TYR A 74 -3.64 -22.37 7.09
C TYR A 74 -4.71 -21.45 7.68
N GLU A 75 -5.87 -21.97 8.01
CA GLU A 75 -7.01 -21.22 8.54
C GLU A 75 -7.33 -21.65 9.97
N ALA A 76 -6.53 -21.14 10.92
CA ALA A 76 -6.65 -21.49 12.33
C ALA A 76 -7.76 -20.72 13.04
N GLY A 77 -8.72 -21.42 13.62
CA GLY A 77 -9.83 -20.86 14.37
C GLY A 77 -11.02 -20.44 13.50
N THR A 78 -11.96 -19.72 14.09
CA THR A 78 -13.14 -19.19 13.40
C THR A 78 -12.70 -18.16 12.37
N MET A 79 -13.11 -18.37 11.12
CA MET A 79 -12.79 -17.44 10.02
C MET A 79 -13.52 -16.11 10.17
N ALA A 80 -12.89 -15.04 9.67
CA ALA A 80 -13.46 -13.70 9.60
C ALA A 80 -14.50 -13.61 8.47
N THR A 81 -15.61 -14.36 8.59
CA THR A 81 -16.62 -14.54 7.52
C THR A 81 -17.22 -13.23 7.04
N ALA A 82 -17.56 -12.32 7.94
CA ALA A 82 -18.11 -11.02 7.57
C ALA A 82 -17.13 -10.21 6.70
N GLN A 83 -15.84 -10.22 7.05
CA GLN A 83 -14.80 -9.52 6.31
C GLN A 83 -14.53 -10.17 4.95
N VAL A 84 -14.60 -11.50 4.87
CA VAL A 84 -14.46 -12.23 3.59
C VAL A 84 -15.59 -11.88 2.63
N ILE A 85 -16.83 -11.89 3.11
CA ILE A 85 -18.01 -11.51 2.32
C ILE A 85 -17.94 -10.05 1.86
N ALA A 86 -17.57 -9.14 2.76
CA ALA A 86 -17.42 -7.72 2.43
C ALA A 86 -16.29 -7.49 1.42
N PHE A 87 -15.19 -8.27 1.48
CA PHE A 87 -14.08 -8.15 0.54
C PHE A 87 -14.46 -8.56 -0.89
N ASP A 88 -15.39 -9.50 -1.07
CA ASP A 88 -15.96 -9.82 -2.38
C ASP A 88 -16.57 -8.60 -3.06
N GLN A 89 -17.28 -7.75 -2.29
CA GLN A 89 -17.87 -6.51 -2.82
C GLN A 89 -16.77 -5.50 -3.22
N SER A 90 -15.66 -5.44 -2.48
CA SER A 90 -14.53 -4.58 -2.84
C SER A 90 -13.86 -5.03 -4.14
N ILE A 91 -13.75 -6.33 -4.36
CA ILE A 91 -13.23 -6.91 -5.60
C ILE A 91 -14.17 -6.57 -6.78
N LYS A 92 -15.48 -6.79 -6.62
CA LYS A 92 -16.48 -6.45 -7.63
C LYS A 92 -16.48 -4.96 -7.97
N PHE A 93 -16.31 -4.10 -6.97
CA PHE A 93 -16.17 -2.66 -7.19
C PHE A 93 -14.99 -2.34 -8.09
N LEU A 94 -13.80 -2.91 -7.81
CA LEU A 94 -12.61 -2.70 -8.64
C LEU A 94 -12.76 -3.29 -10.05
N GLU A 95 -13.37 -4.48 -10.17
CA GLU A 95 -13.64 -5.11 -11.46
C GLU A 95 -14.63 -4.29 -12.31
N ASN A 96 -15.66 -3.71 -11.69
CA ASN A 96 -16.64 -2.86 -12.38
C ASN A 96 -16.02 -1.57 -12.92
N ILE A 97 -15.07 -0.97 -12.21
CA ILE A 97 -14.31 0.18 -12.72
C ILE A 97 -13.37 -0.26 -13.85
N GLY A 98 -12.79 -1.45 -13.73
CA GLY A 98 -11.79 -2.01 -14.60
C GLY A 98 -10.36 -1.60 -14.20
N ILE A 99 -9.50 -2.60 -14.01
CA ILE A 99 -8.13 -2.39 -13.54
C ILE A 99 -7.31 -1.49 -14.48
N GLU A 100 -7.50 -1.62 -15.78
CA GLU A 100 -6.81 -0.77 -16.77
C GLU A 100 -7.24 0.70 -16.67
N ASN A 101 -8.51 0.96 -16.37
CA ASN A 101 -9.01 2.32 -16.15
C ASN A 101 -8.41 2.91 -14.87
N ILE A 102 -8.30 2.11 -13.80
CA ILE A 102 -7.65 2.53 -12.54
C ILE A 102 -6.19 2.88 -12.78
N ILE A 103 -5.45 2.00 -13.47
CA ILE A 103 -4.03 2.23 -13.80
C ILE A 103 -3.85 3.52 -14.59
N LYS A 104 -4.70 3.76 -15.60
CA LYS A 104 -4.66 4.98 -16.42
C LYS A 104 -4.95 6.21 -15.58
N HIS A 105 -6.00 6.19 -14.78
CA HIS A 105 -6.40 7.28 -13.89
C HIS A 105 -5.30 7.65 -12.89
N GLU A 106 -4.76 6.66 -12.16
CA GLU A 106 -3.68 6.88 -11.20
C GLU A 106 -2.43 7.43 -11.87
N LYS A 107 -2.10 6.95 -13.08
CA LYS A 107 -0.96 7.45 -13.85
C LYS A 107 -1.14 8.92 -14.22
N GLU A 108 -2.29 9.29 -14.77
CA GLU A 108 -2.60 10.67 -15.15
C GLU A 108 -2.54 11.61 -13.94
N LEU A 109 -3.06 11.17 -12.80
CA LEU A 109 -3.00 11.95 -11.55
C LEU A 109 -1.57 12.12 -11.05
N ILE A 110 -0.75 11.08 -11.07
CA ILE A 110 0.64 11.17 -10.63
C ILE A 110 1.49 12.03 -11.58
N GLU A 111 1.26 11.97 -12.88
CA GLU A 111 1.92 12.84 -13.86
C GLU A 111 1.57 14.30 -13.58
N TYR A 112 0.28 14.60 -13.40
CA TYR A 112 -0.20 15.94 -13.03
C TYR A 112 0.41 16.44 -11.71
N GLY A 113 0.34 15.62 -10.66
CA GLY A 113 0.90 15.95 -9.35
C GLY A 113 2.41 16.20 -9.39
N GLN A 114 3.15 15.46 -10.23
CA GLN A 114 4.57 15.73 -10.45
C GLN A 114 4.80 17.09 -11.12
N GLU A 115 3.99 17.45 -12.12
CA GLU A 115 4.09 18.74 -12.79
C GLU A 115 3.81 19.90 -11.83
N VAL A 116 2.76 19.79 -11.02
CA VAL A 116 2.38 20.80 -10.02
C VAL A 116 3.48 20.96 -8.99
N LEU A 117 3.96 19.87 -8.39
CA LEU A 117 4.96 19.93 -7.32
C LEU A 117 6.35 20.32 -7.82
N ARG A 118 6.72 20.00 -9.08
CA ARG A 118 8.01 20.46 -9.65
C ARG A 118 8.08 21.97 -9.86
N LYS A 119 6.96 22.64 -10.05
CA LYS A 119 6.91 24.11 -10.13
C LYS A 119 7.17 24.78 -8.77
N ASN A 120 7.11 24.03 -7.70
CA ASN A 120 7.34 24.49 -6.35
C ASN A 120 8.81 24.28 -5.95
N ASN A 121 9.62 25.32 -6.01
CA ASN A 121 11.07 25.27 -5.82
C ASN A 121 11.52 24.70 -4.46
N SER A 122 10.66 24.69 -3.44
CA SER A 122 10.98 24.13 -2.12
C SER A 122 10.69 22.63 -2.02
N VAL A 123 10.04 22.06 -3.03
CA VAL A 123 9.68 20.63 -3.04
C VAL A 123 10.69 19.83 -3.84
N LYS A 124 11.29 18.87 -3.20
CA LYS A 124 12.16 17.88 -3.85
C LYS A 124 11.42 16.55 -3.96
N ILE A 125 11.03 16.18 -5.19
CA ILE A 125 10.40 14.88 -5.45
C ILE A 125 11.45 13.77 -5.38
N ILE A 126 11.12 12.68 -4.68
CA ILE A 126 11.99 11.54 -4.51
C ILE A 126 11.67 10.48 -5.57
N GLY A 127 12.69 10.14 -6.35
CA GLY A 127 12.62 9.14 -7.40
C GLY A 127 11.87 9.61 -8.66
N ASN A 128 12.36 9.16 -9.81
CA ASN A 128 11.75 9.44 -11.12
C ASN A 128 11.79 8.20 -12.03
N PRO A 129 11.18 7.06 -11.63
CA PRO A 129 11.13 5.87 -12.46
C PRO A 129 10.21 6.08 -13.66
N LYS A 130 10.49 5.37 -14.78
CA LYS A 130 9.62 5.39 -15.97
C LYS A 130 8.20 4.93 -15.67
N ASN A 131 8.06 3.91 -14.83
CA ASN A 131 6.77 3.40 -14.38
C ASN A 131 6.60 3.70 -12.90
N LYS A 132 5.64 4.52 -12.56
CA LYS A 132 5.29 4.93 -11.21
C LYS A 132 3.91 4.37 -10.84
N GLY A 133 3.77 3.86 -9.64
CA GLY A 133 2.45 3.55 -9.08
C GLY A 133 1.78 4.83 -8.54
N GLY A 134 0.59 4.70 -8.00
CA GLY A 134 -0.23 5.81 -7.47
C GLY A 134 0.34 6.49 -6.23
N VAL A 135 1.65 6.76 -6.20
CA VAL A 135 2.34 7.39 -5.05
C VAL A 135 3.36 8.43 -5.50
N LEU A 136 3.47 9.51 -4.74
CA LEU A 136 4.42 10.59 -4.93
C LEU A 136 5.08 10.93 -3.60
N SER A 137 6.38 10.64 -3.48
CA SER A 137 7.17 10.96 -2.29
C SER A 137 7.97 12.22 -2.50
N PHE A 138 8.05 13.08 -1.48
CA PHE A 138 8.76 14.34 -1.54
C PHE A 138 9.29 14.78 -0.18
N THR A 139 10.20 15.74 -0.21
CA THR A 139 10.66 16.49 0.95
C THR A 139 10.51 17.98 0.70
N ILE A 140 10.43 18.77 1.77
CA ILE A 140 10.53 20.22 1.72
C ILE A 140 11.78 20.59 2.51
N GLU A 141 12.67 21.37 1.90
CA GLU A 141 13.91 21.78 2.54
C GLU A 141 13.61 22.56 3.82
N GLY A 142 14.30 22.21 4.91
CA GLY A 142 14.14 22.87 6.20
C GLY A 142 12.88 22.49 6.99
N VAL A 143 12.00 21.62 6.47
CA VAL A 143 10.78 21.21 7.17
C VAL A 143 10.76 19.70 7.38
N HIS A 144 10.56 19.29 8.62
CA HIS A 144 10.44 17.87 8.93
C HIS A 144 9.14 17.28 8.37
N PRO A 145 9.13 16.07 7.75
CA PRO A 145 7.95 15.48 7.14
C PRO A 145 6.73 15.32 8.06
N HIS A 146 6.92 15.16 9.38
CA HIS A 146 5.81 15.14 10.33
C HIS A 146 5.14 16.50 10.45
N ASP A 147 5.91 17.58 10.46
CA ASP A 147 5.36 18.94 10.51
C ASP A 147 4.60 19.26 9.23
N ILE A 148 5.14 18.83 8.08
CA ILE A 148 4.41 18.92 6.80
C ILE A 148 3.07 18.22 6.92
N ALA A 149 3.04 16.97 7.38
CA ALA A 149 1.80 16.20 7.48
C ALA A 149 0.79 16.85 8.45
N THR A 150 1.24 17.40 9.58
CA THR A 150 0.38 18.07 10.55
C THR A 150 -0.26 19.33 9.96
N ILE A 151 0.52 20.16 9.28
CA ILE A 151 0.00 21.40 8.69
C ILE A 151 -0.96 21.11 7.53
N LEU A 152 -0.64 20.12 6.71
CA LEU A 152 -1.50 19.74 5.61
C LEU A 152 -2.83 19.14 6.08
N ASP A 153 -2.82 18.43 7.21
CA ASP A 153 -4.02 17.84 7.82
C ASP A 153 -5.02 18.93 8.27
N GLU A 154 -4.51 20.09 8.75
CA GLU A 154 -5.35 21.26 9.08
C GLU A 154 -6.13 21.80 7.88
N ASP A 155 -5.60 21.61 6.68
CA ASP A 155 -6.24 22.00 5.41
C ASP A 155 -7.04 20.83 4.78
N GLY A 156 -7.20 19.71 5.50
CA GLY A 156 -7.90 18.52 5.02
C GLY A 156 -7.11 17.67 4.02
N VAL A 157 -5.79 17.88 3.91
CA VAL A 157 -4.92 17.11 3.01
C VAL A 157 -4.17 16.04 3.78
N ALA A 158 -4.67 14.82 3.73
CA ALA A 158 -4.07 13.68 4.42
C ALA A 158 -2.90 13.08 3.62
N ILE A 159 -1.70 13.13 4.17
CA ILE A 159 -0.50 12.49 3.62
C ILE A 159 0.16 11.58 4.66
N ARG A 160 1.06 10.73 4.20
CA ARG A 160 1.87 9.93 5.12
C ARG A 160 3.26 10.52 5.27
N ALA A 161 3.74 10.66 6.51
CA ALA A 161 5.12 11.02 6.84
C ALA A 161 5.90 9.83 7.40
N GLY A 162 7.22 9.81 7.23
CA GLY A 162 8.14 8.83 7.80
C GLY A 162 8.93 8.04 6.77
N HIS A 163 9.38 6.83 7.14
CA HIS A 163 10.24 5.98 6.31
C HIS A 163 9.47 5.08 5.33
N HIS A 164 8.13 5.05 5.36
CA HIS A 164 7.27 4.24 4.47
C HIS A 164 7.62 2.74 4.43
N CYS A 165 8.11 2.18 5.56
CA CYS A 165 8.61 0.80 5.69
C CYS A 165 9.86 0.51 4.83
N CYS A 166 10.66 1.53 4.49
CA CYS A 166 11.88 1.42 3.70
C CYS A 166 13.01 2.30 4.25
N GLN A 167 13.30 2.16 5.54
CA GLN A 167 14.32 2.97 6.23
C GLN A 167 15.70 2.89 5.56
N ILE A 168 16.16 1.69 5.18
CA ILE A 168 17.44 1.51 4.48
C ILE A 168 17.54 2.33 3.19
N LEU A 169 16.41 2.54 2.50
CA LEU A 169 16.39 3.41 1.32
C LEU A 169 16.57 4.88 1.72
N HIS A 170 15.94 5.31 2.82
CA HIS A 170 16.11 6.68 3.33
C HIS A 170 17.56 6.93 3.76
N ASP A 171 18.19 5.96 4.42
CA ASP A 171 19.62 6.03 4.78
C ASP A 171 20.52 6.18 3.55
N LYS A 172 20.24 5.41 2.47
CA LYS A 172 20.98 5.53 1.19
C LYS A 172 20.74 6.85 0.46
N LEU A 173 19.61 7.48 0.66
CA LEU A 173 19.26 8.78 0.09
C LEU A 173 19.72 9.94 0.99
N GLU A 174 20.31 9.63 2.14
CA GLU A 174 20.77 10.59 3.15
C GLU A 174 19.65 11.56 3.60
N ILE A 175 18.43 11.05 3.69
CA ILE A 175 17.26 11.82 4.16
C ILE A 175 16.66 11.18 5.42
N PRO A 176 16.32 11.97 6.45
CA PRO A 176 15.80 11.44 7.71
C PRO A 176 14.41 10.81 7.57
N ALA A 177 13.59 11.32 6.68
CA ALA A 177 12.24 10.87 6.41
C ALA A 177 11.71 11.54 5.14
N SER A 178 10.51 11.15 4.68
CA SER A 178 9.83 11.82 3.57
C SER A 178 8.32 11.92 3.78
N ALA A 179 7.69 12.87 3.12
CA ALA A 179 6.26 12.96 2.95
C ALA A 179 5.83 12.18 1.70
N ARG A 180 4.62 11.57 1.72
CA ARG A 180 4.11 10.79 0.61
C ARG A 180 2.63 11.03 0.39
N ALA A 181 2.28 11.59 -0.76
CA ALA A 181 0.93 11.58 -1.29
C ALA A 181 0.65 10.24 -1.98
N SER A 182 -0.56 9.73 -1.83
CA SER A 182 -1.02 8.48 -2.49
C SER A 182 -2.38 8.75 -3.09
N VAL A 183 -2.61 8.30 -4.31
CA VAL A 183 -3.88 8.45 -5.01
C VAL A 183 -4.63 7.12 -5.10
N GLY A 184 -5.93 7.20 -5.18
CA GLY A 184 -6.85 6.09 -5.42
C GLY A 184 -7.91 6.51 -6.43
N VAL A 185 -8.90 5.64 -6.66
CA VAL A 185 -9.93 5.84 -7.68
C VAL A 185 -10.83 7.07 -7.46
N TYR A 186 -10.84 7.60 -6.26
CA TYR A 186 -11.68 8.75 -5.85
C TYR A 186 -10.94 10.09 -5.89
N ASN A 187 -9.63 10.10 -6.12
CA ASN A 187 -8.87 11.34 -6.18
C ASN A 187 -9.01 12.04 -7.53
N THR A 188 -8.81 13.34 -7.52
CA THR A 188 -8.87 14.22 -8.68
C THR A 188 -7.63 15.11 -8.79
N LYS A 189 -7.54 15.91 -9.85
CA LYS A 189 -6.41 16.86 -10.02
C LYS A 189 -6.45 17.97 -8.98
N GLU A 190 -7.64 18.37 -8.57
CA GLU A 190 -7.89 19.39 -7.56
C GLU A 190 -7.26 19.04 -6.20
N ASP A 191 -7.15 17.72 -5.88
CA ASP A 191 -6.46 17.27 -4.67
C ASP A 191 -4.96 17.62 -4.70
N PHE A 192 -4.33 17.56 -5.87
CA PHE A 192 -2.94 18.01 -6.01
C PHE A 192 -2.79 19.51 -6.01
N ASP A 193 -3.76 20.26 -6.51
CA ASP A 193 -3.77 21.73 -6.42
C ASP A 193 -3.88 22.15 -4.95
N GLN A 194 -4.80 21.54 -4.19
CA GLN A 194 -4.94 21.77 -2.75
C GLN A 194 -3.68 21.36 -1.98
N LEU A 195 -3.07 20.20 -2.31
CA LEU A 195 -1.79 19.79 -1.73
C LEU A 195 -0.71 20.87 -1.92
N ASN A 196 -0.59 21.43 -3.13
CA ASN A 196 0.40 22.45 -3.43
C ASN A 196 0.11 23.78 -2.70
N GLU A 197 -1.15 24.18 -2.57
CA GLU A 197 -1.56 25.35 -1.80
C GLU A 197 -1.20 25.18 -0.31
N SER A 198 -1.50 24.03 0.27
CA SER A 198 -1.15 23.73 1.66
C SER A 198 0.37 23.65 1.89
N ILE A 199 1.14 23.15 0.92
CA ILE A 199 2.60 23.22 0.97
C ILE A 199 3.09 24.67 0.98
N ASN A 200 2.49 25.58 0.19
CA ASN A 200 2.84 26.98 0.19
C ASN A 200 2.51 27.66 1.53
N LYS A 201 1.44 27.24 2.21
CA LYS A 201 1.11 27.69 3.57
C LYS A 201 2.15 27.18 4.58
N CYS A 202 2.54 25.92 4.50
CA CYS A 202 3.59 25.32 5.31
C CYS A 202 4.90 26.13 5.20
N LYS A 203 5.30 26.51 3.99
CA LYS A 203 6.51 27.33 3.75
C LYS A 203 6.44 28.68 4.46
N LYS A 204 5.30 29.35 4.46
CA LYS A 204 5.11 30.62 5.16
C LYS A 204 5.26 30.49 6.67
N ILE A 205 4.75 29.40 7.25
CA ILE A 205 4.84 29.12 8.70
C ILE A 205 6.30 28.95 9.13
N PHE A 206 7.13 28.29 8.31
CA PHE A 206 8.55 28.08 8.60
C PHE A 206 9.46 29.21 8.11
N ASP A 207 8.89 30.32 7.65
CA ASP A 207 9.62 31.50 7.17
C ASP A 207 10.70 31.18 6.10
N LEU A 208 10.42 30.15 5.28
CA LEU A 208 11.32 29.72 4.23
C LEU A 208 11.34 30.76 3.11
N LYS A 209 12.48 31.45 2.98
CA LYS A 209 12.69 32.41 1.90
C LYS A 209 12.62 31.72 0.53
N TRP A 210 12.00 32.38 -0.42
CA TRP A 210 12.00 31.98 -1.82
C TRP A 210 13.46 32.04 -2.34
N ILE A 211 14.04 30.89 -2.62
CA ILE A 211 15.34 30.79 -3.31
C ILE A 211 15.06 30.64 -4.80
#